data_42a34187a2d5a5b088e6cb1074c5763d
#
_entry.id   42a34187a2d5a5b088e6cb1074c5763d
#
_cell.length_a   1.000
_cell.length_b   1.000
_cell.length_c   1.000
_cell.angle_alpha   90.00
_cell.angle_beta   90.00
_cell.angle_gamma   90.00
#
_symmetry.space_group_name_H-M   'P 1'
#
loop_
_entity.id
_entity.type
_entity.pdbx_description
1 polymer ?
#
loop_
_entity_poly.entity_id
_entity_poly.type
_entity_poly.pdbx_seq_one_letter_code
_entity_poly.pdbx_strand_id
1 'polypeptide(L)'
;MAAEVVIAANSTPSLNDMTYDDIVELLPDVYREDKLIEELVESKRLRFVPSGSDLPVIDLSGAQNELSPELLDEAGLADFVVLEGMGRSIETNLYADLVGVDSLRIGMVKHEEVAMCLGTSLKDCVVRFVEDRRR
;
A
#
# COMPACT_ATOMS: atom_id res chain seq x y z
N MET A 1 18.74 -4.20 13.63
CA MET A 1 18.20 -2.90 13.21
C MET A 1 16.74 -2.82 13.63
N ALA A 2 16.24 -1.66 14.02
CA ALA A 2 14.80 -1.49 14.22
C ALA A 2 14.11 -1.47 12.87
N ALA A 3 12.91 -2.05 12.77
CA ALA A 3 12.13 -2.01 11.54
C ALA A 3 11.73 -0.56 11.19
N GLU A 4 11.79 -0.24 9.91
CA GLU A 4 11.27 1.01 9.34
C GLU A 4 10.05 0.68 8.51
N VAL A 5 9.05 1.55 8.53
CA VAL A 5 7.80 1.40 7.79
C VAL A 5 7.56 2.64 6.96
N VAL A 6 7.28 2.45 5.68
CA VAL A 6 6.84 3.50 4.78
C VAL A 6 5.40 3.22 4.35
N ILE A 7 4.51 4.18 4.55
CA ILE A 7 3.12 4.10 4.12
C ILE A 7 2.95 5.00 2.90
N ALA A 8 2.60 4.40 1.77
CA ALA A 8 2.25 5.13 0.56
C ALA A 8 0.74 5.35 0.51
N ALA A 9 0.33 6.60 0.33
CA ALA A 9 -1.05 7.00 0.18
C ALA A 9 -1.33 7.59 -1.20
N ASN A 10 -2.59 7.63 -1.60
CA ASN A 10 -2.98 8.22 -2.87
C ASN A 10 -2.56 9.68 -2.97
N SER A 11 -2.04 10.09 -4.12
CA SER A 11 -1.74 11.50 -4.39
C SER A 11 -2.99 12.31 -4.75
N THR A 12 -4.04 11.62 -5.25
CA THR A 12 -5.32 12.22 -5.61
C THR A 12 -6.47 11.45 -4.97
N PRO A 13 -7.62 12.11 -4.71
CA PRO A 13 -8.79 11.46 -4.14
C PRO A 13 -9.27 10.29 -5.02
N SER A 14 -9.53 9.15 -4.38
CA SER A 14 -10.11 7.97 -5.01
C SER A 14 -11.18 7.38 -4.10
N LEU A 15 -12.43 7.48 -4.51
CA LEU A 15 -13.59 7.07 -3.70
C LEU A 15 -13.55 7.69 -2.29
N ASN A 16 -13.41 6.83 -1.28
CA ASN A 16 -13.29 7.20 0.13
C ASN A 16 -11.91 6.88 0.73
N ASP A 17 -10.93 6.61 -0.12
CA ASP A 17 -9.57 6.33 0.33
C ASP A 17 -8.88 7.64 0.76
N MET A 18 -8.09 7.57 1.83
CA MET A 18 -7.29 8.68 2.29
C MET A 18 -6.20 9.04 1.27
N THR A 19 -6.05 10.36 1.06
CA THR A 19 -4.90 10.89 0.32
C THR A 19 -3.71 11.13 1.24
N TYR A 20 -2.55 11.38 0.64
CA TYR A 20 -1.36 11.80 1.38
C TYR A 20 -1.61 13.12 2.15
N ASP A 21 -2.30 14.07 1.53
CA ASP A 21 -2.62 15.36 2.16
C ASP A 21 -3.58 15.19 3.34
N ASP A 22 -4.58 14.30 3.24
CA ASP A 22 -5.46 13.95 4.35
C ASP A 22 -4.67 13.37 5.54
N ILE A 23 -3.68 12.52 5.28
CA ILE A 23 -2.81 11.98 6.33
C ILE A 23 -2.04 13.11 7.01
N VAL A 24 -1.40 13.98 6.24
CA VAL A 24 -0.62 15.10 6.77
C VAL A 24 -1.50 16.01 7.64
N GLU A 25 -2.74 16.29 7.23
CA GLU A 25 -3.69 17.08 8.00
C GLU A 25 -4.11 16.38 9.30
N LEU A 26 -4.25 15.06 9.28
CA LEU A 26 -4.69 14.26 10.43
C LEU A 26 -3.58 14.03 11.48
N LEU A 27 -2.31 13.99 11.07
CA LEU A 27 -1.19 13.63 11.95
C LEU A 27 -1.14 14.40 13.27
N PRO A 28 -1.38 15.74 13.34
CA PRO A 28 -1.39 16.45 14.60
C PRO A 28 -2.43 15.95 15.61
N ASP A 29 -3.56 15.47 15.13
CA ASP A 29 -4.62 14.89 15.97
C ASP A 29 -4.20 13.49 16.45
N VAL A 30 -3.63 12.67 15.56
CA VAL A 30 -3.08 11.36 15.91
C VAL A 30 -1.99 11.48 16.97
N TYR A 31 -1.08 12.45 16.87
CA TYR A 31 -0.01 12.65 17.86
C TYR A 31 -0.51 13.07 19.23
N ARG A 32 -1.69 13.67 19.31
CA ARG A 32 -2.33 13.98 20.61
C ARG A 32 -2.86 12.73 21.29
N GLU A 33 -3.36 11.79 20.50
CA GLU A 33 -3.96 10.54 21.00
C GLU A 33 -2.93 9.42 21.21
N ASP A 34 -1.89 9.35 20.35
CA ASP A 34 -0.88 8.29 20.40
C ASP A 34 0.54 8.86 20.25
N LYS A 35 1.23 8.97 21.37
CA LYS A 35 2.62 9.47 21.43
C LYS A 35 3.63 8.53 20.76
N LEU A 36 3.34 7.24 20.68
CA LEU A 36 4.21 6.30 19.98
C LEU A 36 4.30 6.61 18.49
N ILE A 37 3.18 6.98 17.87
CA ILE A 37 3.16 7.37 16.45
C ILE A 37 4.01 8.63 16.23
N GLU A 38 3.88 9.64 17.11
CA GLU A 38 4.71 10.85 17.05
C GLU A 38 6.21 10.50 17.11
N GLU A 39 6.62 9.69 18.09
CA GLU A 39 8.02 9.25 18.26
C GLU A 39 8.54 8.47 17.05
N LEU A 40 7.71 7.61 16.44
CA LEU A 40 8.08 6.85 15.25
C LEU A 40 8.28 7.75 14.03
N VAL A 41 7.44 8.76 13.86
CA VAL A 41 7.57 9.73 12.76
C VAL A 41 8.79 10.64 12.98
N GLU A 42 8.98 11.18 14.18
CA GLU A 42 10.13 12.02 14.51
C GLU A 42 11.47 11.28 14.33
N SER A 43 11.51 10.00 14.71
CA SER A 43 12.69 9.13 14.53
C SER A 43 12.84 8.59 13.09
N LYS A 44 11.94 8.94 12.17
CA LYS A 44 11.86 8.47 10.77
C LYS A 44 11.69 6.95 10.63
N ARG A 45 11.25 6.27 11.68
CA ARG A 45 10.91 4.84 11.63
C ARG A 45 9.54 4.59 11.02
N LEU A 46 8.66 5.58 11.03
CA LEU A 46 7.42 5.62 10.28
C LEU A 46 7.45 6.84 9.36
N ARG A 47 7.26 6.61 8.07
CA ARG A 47 7.24 7.67 7.07
C ARG A 47 6.01 7.52 6.17
N PHE A 48 5.55 8.63 5.63
CA PHE A 48 4.46 8.67 4.68
C PHE A 48 4.97 9.28 3.38
N VAL A 49 4.56 8.70 2.25
CA VAL A 49 4.92 9.19 0.92
C VAL A 49 3.69 9.22 0.00
N PRO A 50 3.62 10.17 -0.95
CA PRO A 50 2.57 10.16 -1.95
C PRO A 50 2.83 9.04 -2.97
N SER A 51 1.78 8.42 -3.48
CA SER A 51 1.91 7.38 -4.51
C SER A 51 2.35 7.94 -5.87
N GLY A 52 2.01 9.19 -6.16
CA GLY A 52 2.30 9.87 -7.44
C GLY A 52 1.34 9.56 -8.56
N SER A 53 0.55 8.50 -8.44
CA SER A 53 -0.43 8.16 -9.46
C SER A 53 -1.69 9.01 -9.34
N ASP A 54 -2.15 9.57 -10.45
CA ASP A 54 -3.45 10.23 -10.58
C ASP A 54 -4.60 9.23 -10.82
N LEU A 55 -4.27 7.95 -10.91
CA LEU A 55 -5.25 6.90 -11.11
C LEU A 55 -5.81 6.41 -9.76
N PRO A 56 -7.09 6.05 -9.71
CA PRO A 56 -7.71 5.50 -8.51
C PRO A 56 -7.11 4.16 -8.08
N VAL A 57 -6.37 3.52 -8.98
CA VAL A 57 -5.75 2.20 -8.75
C VAL A 57 -4.32 2.22 -9.26
N ILE A 58 -3.38 1.75 -8.45
CA ILE A 58 -1.97 1.62 -8.83
C ILE A 58 -1.77 0.23 -9.43
N ASP A 59 -1.51 0.15 -10.73
CA ASP A 59 -1.07 -1.08 -11.39
C ASP A 59 0.45 -1.18 -11.37
N LEU A 60 0.99 -2.04 -10.53
CA LEU A 60 2.44 -2.24 -10.37
C LEU A 60 3.04 -3.15 -11.45
N SER A 61 2.22 -3.78 -12.29
CA SER A 61 2.71 -4.65 -13.38
C SER A 61 3.36 -3.89 -14.54
N GLY A 62 3.06 -2.59 -14.68
CA GLY A 62 3.58 -1.75 -15.75
C GLY A 62 3.85 -0.29 -15.39
N ALA A 63 3.55 0.12 -14.19
CA ALA A 63 3.36 1.52 -13.78
C ALA A 63 4.60 2.25 -13.24
N GLN A 64 5.81 1.81 -13.54
CA GLN A 64 7.02 2.50 -13.05
C GLN A 64 7.07 4.00 -13.41
N ASN A 65 6.33 4.42 -14.44
CA ASN A 65 6.27 5.83 -14.87
C ASN A 65 5.15 6.64 -14.16
N GLU A 66 4.31 6.00 -13.37
CA GLU A 66 3.17 6.64 -12.72
C GLU A 66 3.37 6.84 -11.20
N LEU A 67 4.41 6.22 -10.65
CA LEU A 67 4.73 6.33 -9.23
C LEU A 67 5.56 7.59 -8.95
N SER A 68 5.40 8.16 -7.76
CA SER A 68 6.23 9.27 -7.33
C SER A 68 7.71 8.86 -7.23
N PRO A 69 8.66 9.78 -7.46
CA PRO A 69 10.07 9.49 -7.21
C PRO A 69 10.32 9.02 -5.77
N GLU A 70 9.63 9.60 -4.80
CA GLU A 70 9.73 9.25 -3.39
C GLU A 70 9.31 7.79 -3.16
N LEU A 71 8.19 7.35 -3.75
CA LEU A 71 7.75 5.97 -3.62
C LEU A 71 8.68 5.00 -4.35
N LEU A 72 9.22 5.38 -5.51
CA LEU A 72 10.19 4.55 -6.25
C LEU A 72 11.48 4.35 -5.46
N ASP A 73 11.99 5.41 -4.83
CA ASP A 73 13.19 5.34 -3.99
C ASP A 73 12.96 4.41 -2.79
N GLU A 74 11.84 4.54 -2.10
CA GLU A 74 11.47 3.70 -0.96
C GLU A 74 11.25 2.23 -1.37
N ALA A 75 10.55 2.00 -2.49
CA ALA A 75 10.30 0.64 -2.99
C ALA A 75 11.60 -0.08 -3.37
N GLY A 76 12.59 0.65 -3.90
CA GLY A 76 13.91 0.11 -4.23
C GLY A 76 14.74 -0.31 -3.00
N LEU A 77 14.39 0.18 -1.82
CA LEU A 77 15.07 -0.14 -0.54
C LEU A 77 14.28 -1.12 0.31
N ALA A 78 13.05 -1.45 -0.07
CA ALA A 78 12.17 -2.28 0.75
C ALA A 78 12.63 -3.74 0.80
N ASP A 79 12.67 -4.31 1.99
CA ASP A 79 12.87 -5.75 2.21
C ASP A 79 11.56 -6.53 2.08
N PHE A 80 10.43 -5.85 2.24
CA PHE A 80 9.10 -6.45 2.22
C PHE A 80 8.04 -5.42 1.80
N VAL A 81 7.10 -5.82 0.93
CA VAL A 81 6.01 -4.97 0.46
C VAL A 81 4.66 -5.53 0.88
N VAL A 82 3.81 -4.70 1.47
CA VAL A 82 2.41 -5.03 1.75
C VAL A 82 1.51 -4.21 0.83
N LEU A 83 0.68 -4.89 0.06
CA LEU A 83 -0.39 -4.27 -0.73
C LEU A 83 -1.72 -4.54 -0.02
N GLU A 84 -2.36 -3.48 0.43
CA GLU A 84 -3.62 -3.55 1.20
C GLU A 84 -4.77 -2.92 0.41
N GLY A 85 -5.96 -3.52 0.52
CA GLY A 85 -7.20 -3.06 -0.06
C GLY A 85 -7.69 -3.87 -1.24
N MET A 86 -9.00 -3.81 -1.53
CA MET A 86 -9.58 -4.57 -2.63
C MET A 86 -9.06 -4.09 -3.98
N GLY A 87 -9.15 -2.81 -4.28
CA GLY A 87 -8.71 -2.25 -5.56
C GLY A 87 -7.22 -2.42 -5.79
N ARG A 88 -6.41 -1.95 -4.85
CA ARG A 88 -4.94 -1.91 -4.97
C ARG A 88 -4.29 -3.28 -4.87
N SER A 89 -4.80 -4.15 -4.01
CA SER A 89 -4.21 -5.47 -3.77
C SER A 89 -4.87 -6.56 -4.63
N ILE A 90 -6.20 -6.66 -4.59
CA ILE A 90 -6.92 -7.80 -5.16
C ILE A 90 -7.20 -7.59 -6.65
N GLU A 91 -7.78 -6.46 -7.04
CA GLU A 91 -8.25 -6.27 -8.42
C GLU A 91 -7.10 -6.01 -9.39
N THR A 92 -6.06 -5.28 -8.97
CA THR A 92 -4.98 -4.87 -9.88
C THR A 92 -3.67 -5.61 -9.67
N ASN A 93 -3.28 -5.90 -8.43
CA ASN A 93 -1.93 -6.39 -8.14
C ASN A 93 -1.88 -7.79 -7.51
N LEU A 94 -2.99 -8.55 -7.51
CA LEU A 94 -3.01 -9.87 -6.88
C LEU A 94 -1.95 -10.80 -7.48
N TYR A 95 -1.73 -10.69 -8.78
CA TYR A 95 -0.79 -11.51 -9.55
C TYR A 95 0.42 -10.72 -10.07
N ALA A 96 0.58 -9.45 -9.69
CA ALA A 96 1.74 -8.66 -10.07
C ALA A 96 3.03 -9.27 -9.50
N ASP A 97 4.07 -9.33 -10.32
CA ASP A 97 5.38 -9.84 -9.94
C ASP A 97 6.28 -8.67 -9.53
N LEU A 98 6.48 -8.51 -8.22
CA LEU A 98 7.38 -7.50 -7.68
C LEU A 98 8.79 -8.07 -7.61
N VAL A 99 9.65 -7.56 -8.48
CA VAL A 99 11.02 -8.05 -8.65
C VAL A 99 11.91 -7.65 -7.48
N GLY A 100 12.58 -8.61 -6.88
CA GLY A 100 13.62 -8.38 -5.86
C GLY A 100 13.09 -8.25 -4.44
N VAL A 101 11.76 -8.38 -4.22
CA VAL A 101 11.15 -8.17 -2.91
C VAL A 101 10.02 -9.16 -2.63
N ASP A 102 10.03 -9.73 -1.43
CA ASP A 102 8.91 -10.52 -0.94
C ASP A 102 7.70 -9.62 -0.68
N SER A 103 6.49 -10.15 -0.88
CA SER A 103 5.32 -9.30 -0.79
C SER A 103 4.07 -10.03 -0.31
N LEU A 104 3.21 -9.26 0.36
CA LEU A 104 1.92 -9.71 0.89
C LEU A 104 0.80 -8.90 0.25
N ARG A 105 -0.22 -9.58 -0.28
CA ARG A 105 -1.48 -8.99 -0.74
C ARG A 105 -2.55 -9.34 0.27
N ILE A 106 -3.21 -8.32 0.79
CA ILE A 106 -4.30 -8.49 1.74
C ILE A 106 -5.48 -7.61 1.36
N GLY A 107 -6.68 -8.11 1.58
CA GLY A 107 -7.88 -7.32 1.34
C GLY A 107 -9.15 -8.11 1.59
N MET A 108 -10.25 -7.41 1.69
CA MET A 108 -11.59 -7.99 1.80
C MET A 108 -12.30 -7.86 0.46
N VAL A 109 -12.98 -8.93 0.05
CA VAL A 109 -13.83 -8.94 -1.15
C VAL A 109 -15.12 -8.18 -0.85
N LYS A 110 -15.31 -7.03 -1.52
CA LYS A 110 -16.43 -6.11 -1.29
C LYS A 110 -17.47 -6.12 -2.43
N HIS A 111 -17.15 -6.75 -3.58
CA HIS A 111 -18.01 -6.83 -4.75
C HIS A 111 -18.23 -8.28 -5.19
N GLU A 112 -19.46 -8.58 -5.64
CA GLU A 112 -19.83 -9.92 -6.07
C GLU A 112 -19.05 -10.38 -7.31
N GLU A 113 -18.77 -9.48 -8.24
CA GLU A 113 -17.99 -9.76 -9.44
C GLU A 113 -16.56 -10.23 -9.10
N VAL A 114 -15.93 -9.59 -8.13
CA VAL A 114 -14.60 -9.97 -7.64
C VAL A 114 -14.67 -11.32 -6.94
N ALA A 115 -15.71 -11.56 -6.13
CA ALA A 115 -15.93 -12.85 -5.46
C ALA A 115 -16.08 -13.98 -6.50
N MET A 116 -16.86 -13.76 -7.54
CA MET A 116 -17.05 -14.73 -8.63
C MET A 116 -15.73 -15.02 -9.37
N CYS A 117 -14.96 -13.99 -9.70
CA CYS A 117 -13.67 -14.15 -10.40
C CYS A 117 -12.65 -14.93 -9.57
N LEU A 118 -12.67 -14.77 -8.25
CA LEU A 118 -11.75 -15.44 -7.33
C LEU A 118 -12.27 -16.81 -6.84
N GLY A 119 -13.53 -17.16 -7.12
CA GLY A 119 -14.17 -18.36 -6.57
C GLY A 119 -14.35 -18.31 -5.05
N THR A 120 -14.58 -17.11 -4.49
CA THR A 120 -14.78 -16.85 -3.06
C THR A 120 -16.18 -16.29 -2.82
N SER A 121 -16.45 -15.84 -1.60
CA SER A 121 -17.69 -15.19 -1.20
C SER A 121 -17.49 -13.71 -0.88
N LEU A 122 -18.58 -12.94 -0.93
CA LEU A 122 -18.58 -11.56 -0.47
C LEU A 122 -18.15 -11.50 1.01
N LYS A 123 -17.28 -10.58 1.35
CA LYS A 123 -16.64 -10.37 2.67
C LYS A 123 -15.57 -11.41 3.05
N ASP A 124 -15.24 -12.34 2.18
CA ASP A 124 -14.06 -13.17 2.39
C ASP A 124 -12.78 -12.31 2.39
N CYS A 125 -11.81 -12.73 3.18
CA CYS A 125 -10.49 -12.11 3.21
C CYS A 125 -9.54 -12.87 2.29
N VAL A 126 -8.84 -12.11 1.44
CA VAL A 126 -7.76 -12.62 0.62
C VAL A 126 -6.45 -12.31 1.32
N VAL A 127 -5.61 -13.34 1.49
CA VAL A 127 -4.25 -13.22 1.99
C VAL A 127 -3.35 -14.02 1.06
N ARG A 128 -2.45 -13.35 0.36
CA ARG A 128 -1.53 -13.99 -0.57
C ARG A 128 -0.11 -13.50 -0.32
N PHE A 129 0.76 -14.39 0.10
CA PHE A 129 2.20 -14.17 0.16
C PHE A 129 2.84 -14.56 -1.17
N VAL A 130 3.76 -13.74 -1.66
CA VAL A 130 4.57 -14.01 -2.86
C VAL A 130 6.04 -13.82 -2.51
N GLU A 131 6.78 -14.93 -2.56
CA GLU A 131 8.22 -14.96 -2.35
C GLU A 131 8.94 -14.56 -3.65
N ASP A 132 9.96 -13.70 -3.55
CA ASP A 132 10.84 -13.44 -4.68
C ASP A 132 11.75 -14.62 -4.96
N ARG A 133 11.49 -15.32 -6.06
CA ARG A 133 12.24 -16.53 -6.47
C ARG A 133 13.64 -16.24 -7.05
N ARG A 134 14.04 -14.98 -7.04
CA ARG A 134 15.34 -14.54 -7.63
C ARG A 134 16.39 -14.19 -6.57
N ARG A 135 16.05 -14.39 -5.31
CA ARG A 135 16.99 -14.34 -4.18
C ARG A 135 17.72 -15.64 -3.98
#